data_e5699db0ba8b95976033cf8e28bc97bd
#
_entry.id   e5699db0ba8b95976033cf8e28bc97bd
#
_cell.length_a   1.000
_cell.length_b   1.000
_cell.length_c   1.000
_cell.angle_alpha   90.00
_cell.angle_beta   90.00
_cell.angle_gamma   90.00
#
_symmetry.space_group_name_H-M   'P 1'
#
loop_
_entity.id
_entity.type
_entity.pdbx_description
1 polymer ?
#
loop_
_entity_poly.entity_id
_entity_poly.type
_entity_poly.pdbx_seq_one_letter_code
_entity_poly.pdbx_strand_id
1 'polypeptide(L)'
;KKEYKGTIHRQILLRESYREDGKVKSRTLLNLTNKPKEQVEAVVAALKNKDDIVTAKQQYQGKTIGFTFVILFIMKLLKISSAIGKTFEAKTALMLIAARIVSQGSRLQALFWSKDEDKVLDLLKFTENEKERLNKKSIYQGLDHMYNNQESIENKLFRSYYKNNPPKRVFYDVTSSYVEGEYEDSQLVAYGYNRGGKKGKAQIVVGLLTDEEGHAISIQTYKGNTNDVKTFTDQLDKLKNRFNLENITVIGDGGMIKSKDISKIKDMGYDYITSIGKPSIEKLIEDKDSKIQMSLFDEELREVIEGNTRYILRQNPIRRDEIRQTRESKIKRLEE
;
A
#
# COMPACT_ATOMS: atom_id res chain seq x y z
N LYS A 1 16.45 56.01 32.30
CA LYS A 1 16.88 56.51 33.63
C LYS A 1 16.20 57.84 33.85
N LYS A 2 15.52 58.06 34.96
CA LYS A 2 15.04 59.37 35.41
C LYS A 2 15.73 59.67 36.73
N GLU A 3 16.29 60.87 36.87
CA GLU A 3 16.87 61.37 38.11
C GLU A 3 15.82 62.19 38.82
N TYR A 4 15.59 61.91 40.09
CA TYR A 4 14.71 62.69 40.95
C TYR A 4 15.33 62.81 42.32
N LYS A 5 15.57 64.05 42.76
CA LYS A 5 16.23 64.39 44.07
C LYS A 5 17.55 63.68 44.31
N GLY A 6 18.44 63.63 43.28
CA GLY A 6 19.74 62.98 43.36
C GLY A 6 19.75 61.44 43.34
N THR A 7 18.60 60.84 43.21
CA THR A 7 18.49 59.35 43.09
C THR A 7 18.15 58.96 41.67
N ILE A 8 18.95 58.06 41.11
CA ILE A 8 18.72 57.50 39.73
C ILE A 8 17.75 56.38 39.83
N HIS A 9 16.54 56.58 39.32
CA HIS A 9 15.54 55.52 39.15
C HIS A 9 15.72 54.87 37.79
N ARG A 10 15.98 53.55 37.76
CA ARG A 10 16.11 52.77 36.59
C ARG A 10 14.85 51.91 36.42
N GLN A 11 14.13 52.09 35.32
CA GLN A 11 13.03 51.18 34.93
C GLN A 11 13.45 50.38 33.71
N ILE A 12 13.13 49.07 33.73
CA ILE A 12 13.32 48.15 32.63
C ILE A 12 11.95 47.64 32.22
N LEU A 13 11.48 48.06 31.05
CA LEU A 13 10.13 47.71 30.54
C LEU A 13 10.26 47.07 29.18
N LEU A 14 9.55 45.96 28.99
CA LEU A 14 9.29 45.42 27.67
C LEU A 14 8.05 46.12 27.09
N ARG A 15 8.22 46.80 25.95
CA ARG A 15 7.16 47.59 25.32
C ARG A 15 6.98 47.17 23.87
N GLU A 16 5.74 47.18 23.45
CA GLU A 16 5.34 46.99 22.05
C GLU A 16 4.91 48.32 21.48
N SER A 17 5.39 48.63 20.26
CA SER A 17 4.91 49.78 19.50
C SER A 17 3.98 49.32 18.40
N TYR A 18 2.79 49.90 18.30
CA TYR A 18 1.80 49.60 17.28
C TYR A 18 1.22 50.89 16.69
N ARG A 19 0.59 50.78 15.53
CA ARG A 19 -0.07 51.92 14.89
C ARG A 19 -1.57 51.83 15.07
N GLU A 20 -2.18 52.92 15.48
CA GLU A 20 -3.60 53.11 15.61
C GLU A 20 -3.95 54.52 15.10
N ASP A 21 -4.91 54.60 14.19
CA ASP A 21 -5.33 55.84 13.52
C ASP A 21 -4.14 56.67 12.94
N GLY A 22 -3.18 55.99 12.31
CA GLY A 22 -2.02 56.61 11.69
C GLY A 22 -0.94 57.07 12.67
N LYS A 23 -1.18 57.02 13.98
CA LYS A 23 -0.24 57.42 15.04
C LYS A 23 0.43 56.19 15.68
N VAL A 24 1.72 56.35 15.99
CA VAL A 24 2.45 55.30 16.72
C VAL A 24 2.11 55.42 18.20
N LYS A 25 1.52 54.36 18.72
CA LYS A 25 1.25 54.17 20.16
C LYS A 25 2.17 53.07 20.71
N SER A 26 2.38 53.08 22.02
CA SER A 26 3.12 52.02 22.66
C SER A 26 2.46 51.56 23.94
N ARG A 27 2.46 50.25 24.17
CA ARG A 27 1.97 49.66 25.42
C ARG A 27 3.08 48.88 26.12
N THR A 28 3.05 48.84 27.44
CA THR A 28 3.97 48.05 28.24
C THR A 28 3.41 46.64 28.35
N LEU A 29 4.19 45.68 27.90
CA LEU A 29 3.83 44.25 27.98
C LEU A 29 4.26 43.63 29.30
N LEU A 30 5.48 44.01 29.79
CA LEU A 30 6.02 43.46 31.01
C LEU A 30 6.94 44.47 31.70
N ASN A 31 6.88 44.52 33.04
CA ASN A 31 7.80 45.32 33.87
C ASN A 31 8.86 44.37 34.47
N LEU A 32 10.11 44.58 34.07
CA LEU A 32 11.26 43.77 34.47
C LEU A 32 12.15 44.49 35.49
N THR A 33 11.72 45.66 36.03
CA THR A 33 12.53 46.53 36.88
C THR A 33 13.07 45.80 38.10
N ASN A 34 12.29 44.96 38.73
CA ASN A 34 12.63 44.24 39.96
C ASN A 34 13.12 42.81 39.71
N LYS A 35 13.42 42.45 38.44
CA LYS A 35 13.94 41.13 38.14
C LYS A 35 15.46 41.07 38.22
N PRO A 36 16.05 39.92 38.60
CA PRO A 36 17.50 39.73 38.57
C PRO A 36 18.09 40.07 37.21
N LYS A 37 19.33 40.59 37.22
CA LYS A 37 20.02 41.02 35.99
C LYS A 37 20.12 39.91 34.95
N GLU A 38 20.40 38.68 35.40
CA GLU A 38 20.51 37.50 34.52
C GLU A 38 19.18 37.19 33.80
N GLN A 39 18.03 37.33 34.49
CA GLN A 39 16.71 37.15 33.88
C GLN A 39 16.40 38.22 32.84
N VAL A 40 16.80 39.47 33.10
CA VAL A 40 16.64 40.57 32.14
C VAL A 40 17.51 40.36 30.92
N GLU A 41 18.76 39.93 31.11
CA GLU A 41 19.69 39.63 30.01
C GLU A 41 19.20 38.44 29.18
N ALA A 42 18.66 37.41 29.80
CA ALA A 42 18.05 36.26 29.08
C ALA A 42 16.85 36.69 28.20
N VAL A 43 15.97 37.55 28.71
CA VAL A 43 14.84 38.08 27.91
C VAL A 43 15.34 38.93 26.75
N VAL A 44 16.39 39.79 26.98
CA VAL A 44 16.99 40.60 25.91
C VAL A 44 17.67 39.73 24.85
N ALA A 45 18.40 38.71 25.26
CA ALA A 45 19.02 37.75 24.33
C ALA A 45 17.95 37.01 23.51
N ALA A 46 16.91 36.51 24.14
CA ALA A 46 15.79 35.86 23.50
C ALA A 46 15.08 36.73 22.45
N LEU A 47 14.96 38.04 22.73
CA LEU A 47 14.34 38.98 21.78
C LEU A 47 15.26 39.42 20.64
N LYS A 48 16.59 39.33 20.81
CA LYS A 48 17.58 39.66 19.79
C LYS A 48 17.88 38.51 18.85
N ASN A 49 17.93 37.30 19.37
CA ASN A 49 18.28 36.07 18.64
C ASN A 49 17.02 35.24 18.42
N LYS A 50 16.18 35.67 17.47
CA LYS A 50 14.93 34.94 17.15
C LYS A 50 15.16 33.48 16.76
N ASP A 51 16.33 33.16 16.22
CA ASP A 51 16.67 31.83 15.72
C ASP A 51 17.25 30.90 16.80
N ASP A 52 17.70 31.49 17.95
CA ASP A 52 18.29 30.72 19.07
C ASP A 52 17.33 30.46 20.24
N ILE A 53 16.07 30.85 20.13
CA ILE A 53 15.07 30.48 21.13
C ILE A 53 14.63 29.03 20.89
N VAL A 54 15.51 28.11 21.25
CA VAL A 54 15.12 26.72 21.44
C VAL A 54 14.30 26.69 22.73
N THR A 55 12.97 26.67 22.59
CA THR A 55 12.11 26.45 23.76
C THR A 55 12.46 25.09 24.35
N ALA A 56 12.39 24.95 25.68
CA ALA A 56 12.62 23.66 26.35
C ALA A 56 11.78 22.53 25.72
N LYS A 57 10.65 22.87 25.15
CA LYS A 57 9.79 21.97 24.38
C LYS A 57 10.43 21.48 23.08
N GLN A 58 11.26 22.29 22.41
CA GLN A 58 12.00 21.86 21.20
C GLN A 58 13.23 21.02 21.53
N GLN A 59 13.88 21.28 22.68
CA GLN A 59 15.04 20.49 23.14
C GLN A 59 14.67 19.04 23.51
N TYR A 60 13.43 18.80 23.94
CA TYR A 60 12.95 17.46 24.31
C TYR A 60 12.10 16.75 23.24
N GLN A 61 11.82 17.38 22.11
CA GLN A 61 11.24 16.69 20.97
C GLN A 61 12.34 15.93 20.23
N GLY A 62 12.73 14.79 20.78
CA GLY A 62 13.50 13.81 20.04
C GLY A 62 12.69 13.37 18.81
N LYS A 63 13.32 13.38 17.64
CA LYS A 63 12.70 12.84 16.43
C LYS A 63 12.38 11.37 16.64
N THR A 64 11.17 10.94 16.30
CA THR A 64 10.68 9.58 16.51
C THR A 64 11.30 8.66 15.45
N ILE A 65 12.46 8.09 15.75
CA ILE A 65 13.16 7.20 14.81
C ILE A 65 12.70 5.73 14.91
N GLY A 66 12.08 5.33 16.02
CA GLY A 66 11.85 3.93 16.36
C GLY A 66 11.08 3.16 15.29
N PHE A 67 9.98 3.71 14.81
CA PHE A 67 9.15 3.04 13.80
C PHE A 67 9.87 2.93 12.45
N THR A 68 10.52 4.00 12.00
CA THR A 68 11.33 4.00 10.77
C THR A 68 12.47 2.98 10.86
N PHE A 69 13.16 2.90 11.99
CA PHE A 69 14.20 1.92 12.23
C PHE A 69 13.68 0.49 12.12
N VAL A 70 12.53 0.19 12.75
CA VAL A 70 11.90 -1.15 12.70
C VAL A 70 11.53 -1.52 11.27
N ILE A 71 10.92 -0.62 10.49
CA ILE A 71 10.58 -0.88 9.08
C ILE A 71 11.83 -1.17 8.25
N LEU A 72 12.86 -0.36 8.36
CA LEU A 72 14.12 -0.58 7.62
C LEU A 72 14.83 -1.87 8.06
N PHE A 73 14.75 -2.22 9.34
CA PHE A 73 15.26 -3.49 9.86
C PHE A 73 14.50 -4.69 9.27
N ILE A 74 13.15 -4.63 9.24
CA ILE A 74 12.32 -5.67 8.62
C ILE A 74 12.64 -5.77 7.11
N MET A 75 12.73 -4.66 6.38
CA MET A 75 13.12 -4.66 4.97
C MET A 75 14.49 -5.32 4.74
N LYS A 76 15.43 -5.12 5.65
CA LYS A 76 16.73 -5.80 5.61
C LYS A 76 16.62 -7.30 5.91
N LEU A 77 15.84 -7.68 6.93
CA LEU A 77 15.59 -9.06 7.32
C LEU A 77 14.96 -9.85 6.17
N LEU A 78 13.94 -9.28 5.52
CA LEU A 78 13.25 -9.84 4.36
C LEU A 78 14.06 -9.74 3.04
N LYS A 79 15.32 -9.28 3.10
CA LYS A 79 16.20 -9.08 1.94
C LYS A 79 15.72 -8.08 0.89
N ILE A 80 14.66 -7.31 1.18
CA ILE A 80 14.10 -6.28 0.28
C ILE A 80 15.19 -5.26 -0.09
N SER A 81 15.91 -4.75 0.92
CA SER A 81 16.99 -3.77 0.69
C SER A 81 18.09 -4.29 -0.24
N SER A 82 18.45 -5.59 -0.12
CA SER A 82 19.48 -6.20 -0.98
C SER A 82 18.96 -6.50 -2.39
N ALA A 83 17.68 -6.83 -2.52
CA ALA A 83 17.04 -7.09 -3.81
C ALA A 83 16.94 -5.82 -4.66
N ILE A 84 16.53 -4.70 -4.04
CA ILE A 84 16.38 -3.39 -4.71
C ILE A 84 17.75 -2.79 -5.06
N GLY A 85 18.74 -2.88 -4.16
CA GLY A 85 20.11 -2.44 -4.43
C GLY A 85 20.60 -1.31 -3.54
N LYS A 86 21.73 -0.69 -3.98
CA LYS A 86 22.45 0.32 -3.19
C LYS A 86 22.70 1.64 -3.94
N THR A 87 22.29 1.75 -5.20
CA THR A 87 22.44 2.99 -5.98
C THR A 87 21.61 4.12 -5.36
N PHE A 88 21.84 5.33 -5.77
CA PHE A 88 21.04 6.49 -5.32
C PHE A 88 19.54 6.30 -5.58
N GLU A 89 19.19 5.79 -6.76
CA GLU A 89 17.82 5.48 -7.15
C GLU A 89 17.23 4.36 -6.30
N ALA A 90 18.01 3.32 -6.01
CA ALA A 90 17.62 2.22 -5.15
C ALA A 90 17.36 2.69 -3.70
N LYS A 91 18.25 3.53 -3.14
CA LYS A 91 18.06 4.14 -1.82
C LYS A 91 16.81 5.02 -1.79
N THR A 92 16.58 5.80 -2.86
CA THR A 92 15.39 6.64 -3.02
C THR A 92 14.13 5.78 -3.06
N ALA A 93 14.14 4.65 -3.77
CA ALA A 93 13.03 3.70 -3.77
C ALA A 93 12.77 3.11 -2.37
N LEU A 94 13.81 2.71 -1.64
CA LEU A 94 13.68 2.21 -0.26
C LEU A 94 13.11 3.28 0.68
N MET A 95 13.52 4.53 0.53
CA MET A 95 12.97 5.67 1.26
C MET A 95 11.47 5.85 0.97
N LEU A 96 11.06 5.75 -0.30
CA LEU A 96 9.65 5.85 -0.70
C LEU A 96 8.80 4.71 -0.12
N ILE A 97 9.32 3.49 -0.09
CA ILE A 97 8.65 2.34 0.53
C ILE A 97 8.48 2.58 2.04
N ALA A 98 9.55 2.99 2.73
CA ALA A 98 9.49 3.30 4.15
C ALA A 98 8.49 4.42 4.44
N ALA A 99 8.53 5.51 3.67
CA ALA A 99 7.59 6.62 3.79
C ALA A 99 6.14 6.19 3.56
N ARG A 100 5.88 5.28 2.62
CA ARG A 100 4.53 4.77 2.35
C ARG A 100 3.94 4.01 3.53
N ILE A 101 4.78 3.31 4.28
CA ILE A 101 4.35 2.56 5.48
C ILE A 101 4.20 3.49 6.68
N VAL A 102 5.14 4.42 6.87
CA VAL A 102 5.22 5.29 8.06
C VAL A 102 4.27 6.48 7.96
N SER A 103 4.28 7.18 6.83
CA SER A 103 3.57 8.46 6.63
C SER A 103 2.30 8.35 5.79
N GLN A 104 2.17 7.31 4.97
CA GLN A 104 1.02 7.03 4.07
C GLN A 104 0.64 8.19 3.12
N GLY A 105 1.51 9.18 2.98
CA GLY A 105 1.29 10.37 2.18
C GLY A 105 1.57 10.20 0.69
N SER A 106 1.51 11.31 -0.04
CA SER A 106 1.91 11.38 -1.44
C SER A 106 3.43 11.22 -1.59
N ARG A 107 3.90 11.02 -2.83
CA ARG A 107 5.35 10.99 -3.15
C ARG A 107 6.08 12.29 -2.73
N LEU A 108 5.42 13.43 -2.91
CA LEU A 108 5.97 14.71 -2.47
C LEU A 108 6.02 14.81 -0.94
N GLN A 109 5.01 14.30 -0.26
CA GLN A 109 5.00 14.18 1.20
C GLN A 109 6.16 13.30 1.69
N ALA A 110 6.45 12.19 1.00
CA ALA A 110 7.59 11.33 1.33
C ALA A 110 8.93 12.08 1.25
N LEU A 111 9.09 12.99 0.28
CA LEU A 111 10.27 13.84 0.19
C LEU A 111 10.39 14.80 1.38
N PHE A 112 9.31 15.49 1.76
CA PHE A 112 9.30 16.36 2.93
C PHE A 112 9.56 15.57 4.20
N TRP A 113 8.85 14.45 4.39
CA TRP A 113 9.06 13.55 5.51
C TRP A 113 10.52 13.11 5.64
N SER A 114 11.18 12.75 4.53
CA SER A 114 12.57 12.31 4.56
C SER A 114 13.56 13.40 4.95
N LYS A 115 13.23 14.67 4.68
CA LYS A 115 14.04 15.83 5.07
C LYS A 115 13.81 16.24 6.52
N ASP A 116 12.58 16.12 7.00
CA ASP A 116 12.24 16.39 8.41
C ASP A 116 12.75 15.29 9.33
N GLU A 117 12.74 14.06 8.86
CA GLU A 117 13.26 12.86 9.52
C GLU A 117 14.69 12.55 9.03
N ASP A 118 15.63 13.43 9.32
CA ASP A 118 17.05 13.32 8.84
C ASP A 118 17.64 11.94 9.00
N LYS A 119 17.22 11.21 10.04
CA LYS A 119 17.76 9.89 10.35
C LYS A 119 17.38 8.80 9.35
N VAL A 120 16.28 8.94 8.59
CA VAL A 120 15.90 7.94 7.56
C VAL A 120 16.95 7.90 6.46
N LEU A 121 17.46 9.04 6.04
CA LEU A 121 18.50 9.13 5.02
C LEU A 121 19.84 8.55 5.53
N ASP A 122 20.19 8.81 6.79
CA ASP A 122 21.37 8.23 7.44
C ASP A 122 21.25 6.71 7.55
N LEU A 123 20.11 6.20 7.98
CA LEU A 123 19.85 4.76 8.09
C LEU A 123 19.92 4.06 6.73
N LEU A 124 19.49 4.74 5.66
CA LEU A 124 19.61 4.27 4.28
C LEU A 124 21.00 4.55 3.68
N LYS A 125 21.90 5.15 4.46
CA LYS A 125 23.28 5.45 4.06
C LYS A 125 23.39 6.37 2.86
N PHE A 126 22.56 7.42 2.82
CA PHE A 126 22.76 8.50 1.87
C PHE A 126 24.01 9.29 2.26
N THR A 127 24.86 9.59 1.28
CA THR A 127 25.97 10.54 1.45
C THR A 127 25.42 11.97 1.44
N GLU A 128 26.17 12.95 1.94
CA GLU A 128 25.75 14.36 1.93
C GLU A 128 25.42 14.84 0.50
N ASN A 129 26.23 14.50 -0.48
CA ASN A 129 25.97 14.81 -1.89
C ASN A 129 24.66 14.16 -2.38
N GLU A 130 24.35 12.94 -1.98
CA GLU A 130 23.09 12.29 -2.32
C GLU A 130 21.89 12.95 -1.64
N LYS A 131 22.02 13.43 -0.40
CA LYS A 131 20.97 14.18 0.30
C LYS A 131 20.65 15.51 -0.40
N GLU A 132 21.68 16.24 -0.86
CA GLU A 132 21.52 17.48 -1.62
C GLU A 132 20.83 17.24 -2.98
N ARG A 133 21.11 16.11 -3.63
CA ARG A 133 20.49 15.71 -4.91
C ARG A 133 19.04 15.25 -4.75
N LEU A 134 18.58 14.96 -3.52
CA LEU A 134 17.24 14.45 -3.27
C LEU A 134 16.19 15.53 -3.50
N ASN A 135 15.41 15.40 -4.57
CA ASN A 135 14.40 16.36 -5.02
C ASN A 135 13.23 15.65 -5.72
N LYS A 136 12.27 16.41 -6.27
CA LYS A 136 11.12 15.85 -6.99
C LYS A 136 11.51 14.92 -8.14
N LYS A 137 12.56 15.24 -8.89
CA LYS A 137 13.01 14.43 -10.03
C LYS A 137 13.58 13.10 -9.56
N SER A 138 14.37 13.10 -8.48
CA SER A 138 14.98 11.88 -7.95
C SER A 138 13.95 10.88 -7.41
N ILE A 139 12.80 11.35 -6.92
CA ILE A 139 11.69 10.48 -6.53
C ILE A 139 11.19 9.64 -7.71
N TYR A 140 10.98 10.28 -8.87
CA TYR A 140 10.57 9.56 -10.07
C TYR A 140 11.67 8.61 -10.56
N GLN A 141 12.94 9.00 -10.48
CA GLN A 141 14.06 8.10 -10.77
C GLN A 141 14.06 6.85 -9.86
N GLY A 142 13.69 7.00 -8.58
CA GLY A 142 13.50 5.86 -7.68
C GLY A 142 12.34 4.94 -8.11
N LEU A 143 11.23 5.49 -8.61
CA LEU A 143 10.13 4.70 -9.15
C LEU A 143 10.52 4.02 -10.47
N ASP A 144 11.20 4.72 -11.36
CA ASP A 144 11.71 4.17 -12.62
C ASP A 144 12.71 3.02 -12.35
N HIS A 145 13.55 3.16 -11.32
CA HIS A 145 14.42 2.08 -10.87
C HIS A 145 13.64 0.82 -10.47
N MET A 146 12.56 0.97 -9.70
CA MET A 146 11.69 -0.15 -9.33
C MET A 146 11.04 -0.79 -10.56
N TYR A 147 10.50 0.02 -11.45
CA TYR A 147 9.85 -0.43 -12.68
C TYR A 147 10.80 -1.18 -13.60
N ASN A 148 11.95 -0.59 -13.91
CA ASN A 148 12.92 -1.17 -14.83
C ASN A 148 13.63 -2.42 -14.29
N ASN A 149 13.66 -2.60 -12.95
CA ASN A 149 14.31 -3.73 -12.30
C ASN A 149 13.32 -4.69 -11.65
N GLN A 150 12.00 -4.53 -11.87
CA GLN A 150 10.97 -5.32 -11.20
C GLN A 150 11.24 -6.82 -11.29
N GLU A 151 11.49 -7.33 -12.49
CA GLU A 151 11.76 -8.75 -12.72
C GLU A 151 12.97 -9.25 -11.93
N SER A 152 14.06 -8.49 -11.96
CA SER A 152 15.29 -8.83 -11.22
C SER A 152 15.05 -8.83 -9.70
N ILE A 153 14.30 -7.83 -9.20
CA ILE A 153 13.97 -7.69 -7.78
C ILE A 153 13.11 -8.87 -7.32
N GLU A 154 12.02 -9.17 -8.04
CA GLU A 154 11.14 -10.30 -7.73
C GLU A 154 11.90 -11.63 -7.75
N ASN A 155 12.75 -11.86 -8.77
CA ASN A 155 13.58 -13.07 -8.86
C ASN A 155 14.57 -13.22 -7.69
N LYS A 156 15.19 -12.12 -7.25
CA LYS A 156 16.10 -12.14 -6.10
C LYS A 156 15.34 -12.44 -4.80
N LEU A 157 14.17 -11.84 -4.62
CA LEU A 157 13.31 -12.09 -3.46
C LEU A 157 12.82 -13.52 -3.45
N PHE A 158 12.32 -14.02 -4.58
CA PHE A 158 11.86 -15.40 -4.74
C PHE A 158 12.96 -16.39 -4.38
N ARG A 159 14.13 -16.27 -4.99
CA ARG A 159 15.29 -17.15 -4.70
C ARG A 159 15.77 -17.05 -3.25
N SER A 160 15.70 -15.85 -2.66
CA SER A 160 16.10 -15.65 -1.27
C SER A 160 15.13 -16.28 -0.27
N TYR A 161 13.83 -16.21 -0.57
CA TYR A 161 12.78 -16.70 0.32
C TYR A 161 12.60 -18.21 0.20
N TYR A 162 12.43 -18.71 -1.01
CA TYR A 162 12.10 -20.12 -1.21
C TYR A 162 13.30 -21.05 -1.28
N LYS A 163 14.47 -20.57 -1.69
CA LYS A 163 15.71 -21.38 -1.78
C LYS A 163 15.46 -22.81 -2.31
N ASN A 164 15.40 -23.78 -1.38
CA ASN A 164 15.21 -25.20 -1.65
C ASN A 164 13.78 -25.69 -1.37
N ASN A 165 12.87 -24.83 -0.98
CA ASN A 165 11.46 -25.16 -0.67
C ASN A 165 10.51 -24.26 -1.44
N PRO A 166 10.30 -24.50 -2.75
CA PRO A 166 9.38 -23.71 -3.55
C PRO A 166 7.94 -23.88 -3.06
N PRO A 167 7.05 -22.89 -3.30
CA PRO A 167 5.65 -22.97 -2.93
C PRO A 167 4.99 -24.14 -3.64
N LYS A 168 4.12 -24.86 -2.94
CA LYS A 168 3.32 -25.95 -3.50
C LYS A 168 1.97 -25.47 -4.02
N ARG A 169 1.48 -24.39 -3.48
CA ARG A 169 0.22 -23.75 -3.87
C ARG A 169 0.45 -22.27 -4.13
N VAL A 170 -0.14 -21.77 -5.19
CA VAL A 170 -0.08 -20.37 -5.54
C VAL A 170 -1.49 -19.83 -5.74
N PHE A 171 -1.74 -18.66 -5.19
CA PHE A 171 -3.00 -17.94 -5.32
C PHE A 171 -2.80 -16.77 -6.27
N TYR A 172 -3.75 -16.58 -7.14
CA TYR A 172 -3.78 -15.41 -8.00
C TYR A 172 -5.12 -14.71 -7.90
N ASP A 173 -5.06 -13.41 -7.69
CA ASP A 173 -6.24 -12.55 -7.67
C ASP A 173 -5.95 -11.22 -8.36
N VAL A 174 -7.01 -10.59 -8.85
CA VAL A 174 -6.94 -9.28 -9.51
C VAL A 174 -7.87 -8.28 -8.86
N THR A 175 -7.38 -7.07 -8.74
CA THR A 175 -8.18 -5.92 -8.31
C THR A 175 -8.09 -4.80 -9.31
N SER A 176 -8.97 -3.81 -9.21
CA SER A 176 -8.88 -2.58 -9.99
C SER A 176 -8.77 -1.39 -9.08
N SER A 177 -7.88 -0.46 -9.46
CA SER A 177 -7.78 0.85 -8.81
C SER A 177 -8.26 1.90 -9.80
N TYR A 178 -9.29 2.67 -9.44
CA TYR A 178 -9.72 3.79 -10.25
C TYR A 178 -8.75 4.96 -10.10
N VAL A 179 -8.69 5.79 -11.12
CA VAL A 179 -7.89 7.02 -11.14
C VAL A 179 -8.80 8.23 -11.23
N GLU A 180 -8.40 9.31 -10.60
CA GLU A 180 -9.06 10.62 -10.71
C GLU A 180 -8.14 11.58 -11.46
N GLY A 181 -8.71 12.32 -12.38
CA GLY A 181 -7.98 13.20 -13.29
C GLY A 181 -8.00 12.73 -14.74
N GLU A 182 -7.41 13.52 -15.61
CA GLU A 182 -7.26 13.26 -17.04
C GLU A 182 -5.92 12.55 -17.27
N TYR A 183 -5.97 11.36 -17.87
CA TYR A 183 -4.80 10.52 -18.14
C TYR A 183 -4.83 10.03 -19.59
N GLU A 184 -5.13 10.91 -20.53
CA GLU A 184 -5.30 10.59 -21.95
C GLU A 184 -4.07 9.93 -22.56
N ASP A 185 -2.88 10.34 -22.14
CA ASP A 185 -1.60 9.79 -22.61
C ASP A 185 -1.20 8.47 -21.93
N SER A 186 -1.98 7.99 -20.94
CA SER A 186 -1.62 6.79 -20.21
C SER A 186 -2.01 5.53 -20.97
N GLN A 187 -1.04 4.67 -21.26
CA GLN A 187 -1.28 3.36 -21.88
C GLN A 187 -1.99 2.38 -20.94
N LEU A 188 -1.97 2.61 -19.61
CA LEU A 188 -2.53 1.73 -18.61
C LEU A 188 -3.95 2.11 -18.19
N VAL A 189 -4.28 3.40 -18.20
CA VAL A 189 -5.58 3.89 -17.77
C VAL A 189 -6.63 3.66 -18.85
N ALA A 190 -7.71 2.97 -18.49
CA ALA A 190 -8.83 2.73 -19.39
C ALA A 190 -10.12 2.48 -18.61
N TYR A 191 -11.25 2.71 -19.25
CA TYR A 191 -12.55 2.29 -18.74
C TYR A 191 -12.69 0.77 -18.87
N GLY A 192 -13.14 0.10 -17.82
CA GLY A 192 -13.29 -1.33 -17.79
C GLY A 192 -14.28 -1.78 -16.70
N TYR A 193 -14.37 -3.09 -16.47
CA TYR A 193 -15.20 -3.63 -15.40
C TYR A 193 -14.64 -3.17 -14.04
N ASN A 194 -15.42 -2.33 -13.35
CA ASN A 194 -15.01 -1.74 -12.08
C ASN A 194 -15.47 -2.61 -10.92
N ARG A 195 -14.52 -3.35 -10.32
CA ARG A 195 -14.77 -4.23 -9.16
C ARG A 195 -15.14 -3.47 -7.89
N GLY A 196 -14.73 -2.20 -7.78
CA GLY A 196 -15.05 -1.32 -6.67
C GLY A 196 -16.43 -0.65 -6.76
N GLY A 197 -17.25 -0.95 -7.78
CA GLY A 197 -18.61 -0.42 -7.95
C GLY A 197 -18.69 1.06 -8.37
N LYS A 198 -17.59 1.75 -8.60
CA LYS A 198 -17.55 3.15 -9.02
C LYS A 198 -17.69 3.27 -10.54
N LYS A 199 -18.93 3.41 -11.00
CA LYS A 199 -19.24 3.58 -12.42
C LYS A 199 -18.65 4.88 -12.98
N GLY A 200 -18.25 4.85 -14.27
CA GLY A 200 -17.78 6.06 -14.99
C GLY A 200 -16.38 6.55 -14.62
N LYS A 201 -15.57 5.75 -13.90
CA LYS A 201 -14.17 6.07 -13.61
C LYS A 201 -13.23 5.16 -14.41
N ALA A 202 -12.22 5.77 -15.01
CA ALA A 202 -11.12 5.04 -15.60
C ALA A 202 -10.28 4.36 -14.50
N GLN A 203 -9.64 3.25 -14.82
CA GLN A 203 -8.96 2.41 -13.83
C GLN A 203 -7.69 1.77 -14.42
N ILE A 204 -6.90 1.20 -13.55
CA ILE A 204 -5.86 0.21 -13.86
C ILE A 204 -6.23 -1.12 -13.20
N VAL A 205 -5.79 -2.23 -13.77
CA VAL A 205 -5.94 -3.55 -13.18
C VAL A 205 -4.60 -3.98 -12.57
N VAL A 206 -4.64 -4.54 -11.38
CA VAL A 206 -3.47 -5.03 -10.65
C VAL A 206 -3.70 -6.48 -10.31
N GLY A 207 -2.81 -7.36 -10.76
CA GLY A 207 -2.80 -8.77 -10.40
C GLY A 207 -1.70 -9.05 -9.38
N LEU A 208 -2.02 -9.87 -8.38
CA LEU A 208 -1.10 -10.31 -7.32
C LEU A 208 -1.04 -11.82 -7.29
N LEU A 209 0.17 -12.34 -7.34
CA LEU A 209 0.49 -13.75 -7.18
C LEU A 209 1.12 -13.96 -5.80
N THR A 210 0.56 -14.88 -4.99
CA THR A 210 1.06 -15.20 -3.65
C THR A 210 1.26 -16.71 -3.47
N ASP A 211 2.01 -17.08 -2.44
CA ASP A 211 2.07 -18.47 -1.95
C ASP A 211 0.91 -18.81 -1.01
N GLU A 212 0.94 -20.00 -0.43
CA GLU A 212 -0.06 -20.51 0.51
C GLU A 212 -0.11 -19.77 1.85
N GLU A 213 0.93 -19.02 2.19
CA GLU A 213 1.01 -18.22 3.43
C GLU A 213 0.63 -16.75 3.18
N GLY A 214 0.37 -16.39 1.91
CA GLY A 214 0.02 -15.03 1.50
C GLY A 214 1.23 -14.14 1.20
N HIS A 215 2.44 -14.69 1.12
CA HIS A 215 3.61 -13.92 0.72
C HIS A 215 3.58 -13.60 -0.77
N ALA A 216 3.81 -12.35 -1.12
CA ALA A 216 3.80 -11.90 -2.50
C ALA A 216 4.96 -12.50 -3.31
N ILE A 217 4.66 -13.17 -4.41
CA ILE A 217 5.63 -13.71 -5.37
C ILE A 217 5.86 -12.71 -6.50
N SER A 218 4.79 -12.19 -7.08
CA SER A 218 4.84 -11.25 -8.20
C SER A 218 3.62 -10.34 -8.21
N ILE A 219 3.81 -9.12 -8.65
CA ILE A 219 2.75 -8.16 -8.91
C ILE A 219 2.82 -7.74 -10.38
N GLN A 220 1.67 -7.52 -11.01
CA GLN A 220 1.61 -7.04 -12.39
C GLN A 220 0.49 -6.03 -12.56
N THR A 221 0.80 -4.94 -13.24
CA THR A 221 -0.20 -3.95 -13.65
C THR A 221 -0.62 -4.19 -15.09
N TYR A 222 -1.91 -4.06 -15.35
CA TYR A 222 -2.52 -4.23 -16.67
C TYR A 222 -3.38 -3.02 -17.01
N LYS A 223 -3.64 -2.84 -18.30
CA LYS A 223 -4.57 -1.83 -18.77
C LYS A 223 -5.96 -2.03 -18.15
N GLY A 224 -6.63 -0.94 -17.80
CA GLY A 224 -7.88 -0.95 -17.04
C GLY A 224 -9.03 -1.76 -17.64
N ASN A 225 -8.99 -2.04 -18.94
CA ASN A 225 -9.97 -2.89 -19.65
C ASN A 225 -9.48 -4.32 -19.91
N THR A 226 -8.38 -4.74 -19.27
CA THR A 226 -7.86 -6.11 -19.43
C THR A 226 -8.78 -7.11 -18.76
N ASN A 227 -9.11 -8.18 -19.47
CA ASN A 227 -9.92 -9.29 -18.96
C ASN A 227 -9.10 -10.16 -18.01
N ASP A 228 -9.72 -10.67 -16.94
CA ASP A 228 -9.12 -11.49 -15.90
C ASP A 228 -8.45 -12.74 -16.46
N VAL A 229 -9.08 -13.39 -17.44
CA VAL A 229 -8.54 -14.58 -18.14
C VAL A 229 -7.18 -14.30 -18.77
N LYS A 230 -7.00 -13.12 -19.40
CA LYS A 230 -5.71 -12.75 -20.00
C LYS A 230 -4.65 -12.54 -18.92
N THR A 231 -5.01 -11.88 -17.83
CA THR A 231 -4.08 -11.65 -16.72
C THR A 231 -3.61 -12.95 -16.09
N PHE A 232 -4.51 -13.91 -15.94
CA PHE A 232 -4.21 -15.24 -15.40
C PHE A 232 -3.22 -16.02 -16.29
N THR A 233 -3.47 -16.04 -17.59
CA THR A 233 -2.58 -16.70 -18.56
C THR A 233 -1.14 -16.18 -18.48
N ASP A 234 -0.97 -14.86 -18.39
CA ASP A 234 0.36 -14.23 -18.24
C ASP A 234 1.07 -14.69 -16.96
N GLN A 235 0.33 -14.93 -15.87
CA GLN A 235 0.91 -15.40 -14.60
C GLN A 235 1.31 -16.87 -14.67
N LEU A 236 0.54 -17.72 -15.34
CA LEU A 236 0.93 -19.12 -15.57
C LEU A 236 2.28 -19.21 -16.31
N ASP A 237 2.46 -18.38 -17.33
CA ASP A 237 3.72 -18.34 -18.08
C ASP A 237 4.90 -17.86 -17.19
N LYS A 238 4.67 -16.91 -16.28
CA LYS A 238 5.68 -16.50 -15.28
C LYS A 238 6.05 -17.63 -14.32
N LEU A 239 5.07 -18.38 -13.81
CA LEU A 239 5.31 -19.48 -12.89
C LEU A 239 6.22 -20.52 -13.53
N LYS A 240 5.97 -20.88 -14.77
CA LYS A 240 6.74 -21.88 -15.53
C LYS A 240 8.10 -21.36 -15.97
N ASN A 241 8.10 -20.25 -16.70
CA ASN A 241 9.28 -19.83 -17.46
C ASN A 241 10.24 -18.98 -16.63
N ARG A 242 9.72 -18.24 -15.62
CA ARG A 242 10.53 -17.31 -14.83
C ARG A 242 10.89 -17.85 -13.48
N PHE A 243 9.93 -18.42 -12.76
CA PHE A 243 10.15 -18.99 -11.43
C PHE A 243 10.52 -20.48 -11.46
N ASN A 244 10.39 -21.12 -12.63
CA ASN A 244 10.70 -22.54 -12.85
C ASN A 244 10.02 -23.44 -11.81
N LEU A 245 8.73 -23.16 -11.55
CA LEU A 245 7.93 -23.96 -10.63
C LEU A 245 7.38 -25.19 -11.34
N GLU A 246 7.40 -26.31 -10.64
CA GLU A 246 6.89 -27.60 -11.08
C GLU A 246 5.96 -28.19 -10.02
N ASN A 247 4.99 -28.98 -10.44
CA ASN A 247 4.09 -29.73 -9.55
C ASN A 247 3.40 -28.83 -8.51
N ILE A 248 2.86 -27.68 -8.94
CA ILE A 248 2.13 -26.75 -8.07
C ILE A 248 0.63 -26.85 -8.31
N THR A 249 -0.14 -26.46 -7.31
CA THR A 249 -1.57 -26.21 -7.42
C THR A 249 -1.84 -24.72 -7.57
N VAL A 250 -2.47 -24.31 -8.66
CA VAL A 250 -2.86 -22.92 -8.92
C VAL A 250 -4.29 -22.71 -8.45
N ILE A 251 -4.50 -21.67 -7.65
CA ILE A 251 -5.78 -21.35 -7.04
C ILE A 251 -6.25 -19.98 -7.51
N GLY A 252 -7.45 -19.91 -8.05
CA GLY A 252 -8.06 -18.67 -8.54
C GLY A 252 -9.58 -18.79 -8.61
N ASP A 253 -10.24 -17.64 -8.74
CA ASP A 253 -11.70 -17.65 -8.81
C ASP A 253 -12.21 -18.14 -10.18
N GLY A 254 -13.51 -18.53 -10.26
CA GLY A 254 -14.13 -19.03 -11.49
C GLY A 254 -14.31 -17.97 -12.59
N GLY A 255 -14.09 -16.69 -12.27
CA GLY A 255 -14.03 -15.59 -13.23
C GLY A 255 -12.74 -15.61 -14.04
N MET A 256 -11.63 -16.04 -13.42
CA MET A 256 -10.29 -16.05 -13.99
C MET A 256 -9.95 -17.36 -14.69
N ILE A 257 -10.24 -18.50 -14.06
CA ILE A 257 -9.90 -19.83 -14.59
C ILE A 257 -11.07 -20.37 -15.41
N LYS A 258 -10.95 -20.37 -16.73
CA LYS A 258 -11.94 -20.90 -17.66
C LYS A 258 -11.50 -22.26 -18.22
N SER A 259 -12.42 -22.97 -18.88
CA SER A 259 -12.16 -24.32 -19.42
C SER A 259 -10.89 -24.41 -20.27
N LYS A 260 -10.61 -23.39 -21.11
CA LYS A 260 -9.37 -23.31 -21.90
C LYS A 260 -8.10 -23.16 -21.07
N ASP A 261 -8.20 -22.46 -19.93
CA ASP A 261 -7.07 -22.25 -19.04
C ASP A 261 -6.77 -23.53 -18.26
N ILE A 262 -7.79 -24.32 -17.94
CA ILE A 262 -7.66 -25.65 -17.33
C ILE A 262 -6.80 -26.57 -18.21
N SER A 263 -7.02 -26.57 -19.53
CA SER A 263 -6.17 -27.34 -20.43
C SER A 263 -4.71 -26.89 -20.36
N LYS A 264 -4.47 -25.59 -20.44
CA LYS A 264 -3.11 -25.02 -20.33
C LYS A 264 -2.44 -25.36 -19.00
N ILE A 265 -3.19 -25.29 -17.89
CA ILE A 265 -2.69 -25.65 -16.55
C ILE A 265 -2.22 -27.11 -16.53
N LYS A 266 -3.05 -28.02 -17.07
CA LYS A 266 -2.74 -29.46 -17.17
C LYS A 266 -1.54 -29.73 -18.08
N ASP A 267 -1.44 -29.04 -19.20
CA ASP A 267 -0.31 -29.17 -20.15
C ASP A 267 1.02 -28.71 -19.50
N MET A 268 0.96 -27.82 -18.54
CA MET A 268 2.11 -27.39 -17.73
C MET A 268 2.47 -28.38 -16.61
N GLY A 269 1.65 -29.40 -16.35
CA GLY A 269 1.81 -30.35 -15.26
C GLY A 269 1.38 -29.78 -13.91
N TYR A 270 0.45 -28.82 -13.90
CA TYR A 270 -0.06 -28.19 -12.69
C TYR A 270 -1.46 -28.71 -12.34
N ASP A 271 -1.75 -28.72 -11.05
CA ASP A 271 -3.10 -28.88 -10.54
C ASP A 271 -3.80 -27.52 -10.41
N TYR A 272 -5.12 -27.55 -10.25
CA TYR A 272 -5.88 -26.30 -10.06
C TYR A 272 -7.02 -26.47 -9.06
N ILE A 273 -7.36 -25.37 -8.39
CA ILE A 273 -8.58 -25.22 -7.59
C ILE A 273 -9.27 -23.94 -8.05
N THR A 274 -10.54 -24.07 -8.46
CA THR A 274 -11.34 -22.91 -8.89
C THR A 274 -12.81 -23.14 -8.55
N SER A 275 -13.58 -22.07 -8.47
CA SER A 275 -15.03 -22.15 -8.35
C SER A 275 -15.67 -22.26 -9.73
N ILE A 276 -16.76 -23.01 -9.82
CA ILE A 276 -17.59 -23.08 -11.03
C ILE A 276 -18.79 -22.15 -10.93
N GLY A 277 -19.10 -21.50 -12.04
CA GLY A 277 -20.25 -20.59 -12.10
C GLY A 277 -21.58 -21.32 -12.13
N LYS A 278 -22.64 -20.61 -11.72
CA LYS A 278 -24.01 -21.15 -11.65
C LYS A 278 -24.46 -21.90 -12.92
N PRO A 279 -24.24 -21.40 -14.16
CA PRO A 279 -24.62 -22.14 -15.37
C PRO A 279 -23.91 -23.50 -15.54
N SER A 280 -22.67 -23.59 -15.05
CA SER A 280 -21.91 -24.85 -15.09
C SER A 280 -22.42 -25.84 -14.03
N ILE A 281 -22.80 -25.33 -12.85
CA ILE A 281 -23.43 -26.12 -11.80
C ILE A 281 -24.77 -26.66 -12.29
N GLU A 282 -25.60 -25.84 -12.92
CA GLU A 282 -26.90 -26.25 -13.49
C GLU A 282 -26.74 -27.38 -14.54
N LYS A 283 -25.78 -27.22 -15.44
CA LYS A 283 -25.48 -28.28 -16.43
C LYS A 283 -25.04 -29.60 -15.78
N LEU A 284 -24.21 -29.55 -14.74
CA LEU A 284 -23.77 -30.73 -14.00
C LEU A 284 -24.93 -31.41 -13.25
N ILE A 285 -25.90 -30.63 -12.79
CA ILE A 285 -27.11 -31.16 -12.11
C ILE A 285 -28.10 -31.76 -13.11
N GLU A 286 -28.23 -31.17 -14.29
CA GLU A 286 -29.14 -31.64 -15.36
C GLU A 286 -28.64 -32.88 -16.09
N ASP A 287 -27.34 -33.14 -16.06
CA ASP A 287 -26.74 -34.33 -16.67
C ASP A 287 -27.17 -35.57 -15.90
N LYS A 288 -27.97 -36.41 -16.58
CA LYS A 288 -28.56 -37.65 -15.99
C LYS A 288 -27.51 -38.69 -15.61
N ASP A 289 -26.34 -38.64 -16.24
CA ASP A 289 -25.23 -39.57 -16.00
C ASP A 289 -24.30 -39.05 -14.91
N SER A 290 -24.47 -37.79 -14.47
CA SER A 290 -23.66 -37.18 -13.42
C SER A 290 -24.02 -37.72 -12.03
N LYS A 291 -23.00 -38.22 -11.33
CA LYS A 291 -23.14 -38.66 -9.92
C LYS A 291 -23.51 -37.52 -8.94
N ILE A 292 -23.53 -36.29 -9.44
CA ILE A 292 -23.81 -35.10 -8.65
C ILE A 292 -25.30 -34.99 -8.26
N GLN A 293 -26.21 -35.51 -9.12
CA GLN A 293 -27.67 -35.38 -8.91
C GLN A 293 -28.17 -35.90 -7.57
N MET A 294 -27.65 -37.04 -7.11
CA MET A 294 -28.14 -37.70 -5.87
C MET A 294 -27.59 -37.10 -4.59
N SER A 295 -26.61 -36.21 -4.66
CA SER A 295 -25.84 -35.82 -3.49
C SER A 295 -26.16 -34.42 -2.92
N LEU A 296 -26.91 -33.60 -3.65
CA LEU A 296 -27.13 -32.19 -3.30
C LEU A 296 -28.12 -31.97 -2.14
N PHE A 297 -28.86 -33.00 -1.71
CA PHE A 297 -29.97 -32.80 -0.79
C PHE A 297 -29.73 -33.24 0.66
N ASP A 298 -28.71 -34.06 0.94
CA ASP A 298 -28.60 -34.74 2.23
C ASP A 298 -27.44 -34.30 3.12
N GLU A 299 -26.41 -33.60 2.60
CA GLU A 299 -25.22 -33.20 3.39
C GLU A 299 -24.75 -31.77 3.12
N GLU A 300 -24.22 -31.09 4.13
CA GLU A 300 -23.68 -29.73 4.00
C GLU A 300 -22.43 -29.64 3.12
N LEU A 301 -21.66 -30.74 3.03
CA LEU A 301 -20.42 -30.82 2.23
C LEU A 301 -20.35 -32.20 1.56
N ARG A 302 -20.19 -32.22 0.24
CA ARG A 302 -20.01 -33.47 -0.51
C ARG A 302 -18.87 -33.37 -1.51
N GLU A 303 -18.25 -34.51 -1.73
CA GLU A 303 -17.23 -34.72 -2.74
C GLU A 303 -17.75 -35.66 -3.81
N VAL A 304 -17.60 -35.24 -5.09
CA VAL A 304 -17.92 -36.07 -6.25
C VAL A 304 -16.73 -36.04 -7.19
N ILE A 305 -16.32 -37.22 -7.65
CA ILE A 305 -15.25 -37.38 -8.65
C ILE A 305 -15.89 -37.79 -9.96
N GLU A 306 -15.67 -36.97 -10.99
CA GLU A 306 -16.12 -37.17 -12.33
C GLU A 306 -14.94 -37.09 -13.31
N GLY A 307 -14.59 -38.20 -13.92
CA GLY A 307 -13.34 -38.34 -14.68
C GLY A 307 -12.13 -38.01 -13.82
N ASN A 308 -11.33 -37.05 -14.25
CA ASN A 308 -10.15 -36.55 -13.52
C ASN A 308 -10.43 -35.26 -12.75
N THR A 309 -11.70 -34.91 -12.54
CA THR A 309 -12.08 -33.69 -11.83
C THR A 309 -12.79 -34.05 -10.54
N ARG A 310 -12.32 -33.45 -9.45
CA ARG A 310 -12.89 -33.54 -8.11
C ARG A 310 -13.75 -32.33 -7.87
N TYR A 311 -15.04 -32.51 -7.65
CA TYR A 311 -15.97 -31.44 -7.28
C TYR A 311 -16.26 -31.49 -5.81
N ILE A 312 -16.11 -30.34 -5.15
CA ILE A 312 -16.48 -30.15 -3.75
C ILE A 312 -17.72 -29.27 -3.74
N LEU A 313 -18.83 -29.85 -3.34
CA LEU A 313 -20.12 -29.18 -3.28
C LEU A 313 -20.42 -28.78 -1.84
N ARG A 314 -20.71 -27.52 -1.61
CA ARG A 314 -21.10 -27.00 -0.29
C ARG A 314 -22.45 -26.31 -0.39
N GLN A 315 -23.36 -26.72 0.46
CA GLN A 315 -24.60 -25.99 0.68
C GLN A 315 -24.31 -24.79 1.63
N ASN A 316 -24.65 -23.59 1.22
CA ASN A 316 -24.58 -22.43 2.10
C ASN A 316 -25.95 -22.28 2.81
N PRO A 317 -26.07 -22.60 4.10
CA PRO A 317 -27.36 -22.58 4.80
C PRO A 317 -27.95 -21.17 4.88
N ILE A 318 -27.12 -20.14 5.08
CA ILE A 318 -27.57 -18.74 5.12
C ILE A 318 -28.19 -18.35 3.79
N ARG A 319 -27.51 -18.65 2.69
CA ARG A 319 -28.00 -18.32 1.34
C ARG A 319 -29.24 -19.10 0.96
N ARG A 320 -29.35 -20.34 1.39
CA ARG A 320 -30.55 -21.18 1.23
C ARG A 320 -31.77 -20.52 1.90
N ASP A 321 -31.59 -20.07 3.15
CA ASP A 321 -32.67 -19.47 3.92
C ASP A 321 -33.07 -18.08 3.35
N GLU A 322 -32.12 -17.26 2.88
CA GLU A 322 -32.42 -16.02 2.16
C GLU A 322 -33.24 -16.27 0.88
N ILE A 323 -32.86 -17.27 0.09
CA ILE A 323 -33.58 -17.63 -1.15
C ILE A 323 -34.98 -18.13 -0.80
N ARG A 324 -35.13 -18.95 0.25
CA ARG A 324 -36.42 -19.43 0.71
C ARG A 324 -37.32 -18.29 1.13
N GLN A 325 -36.88 -17.38 1.98
CA GLN A 325 -37.64 -16.20 2.39
C GLN A 325 -38.04 -15.31 1.20
N THR A 326 -37.10 -15.10 0.26
CA THR A 326 -37.38 -14.33 -0.95
C THR A 326 -38.47 -15.00 -1.81
N ARG A 327 -38.45 -16.32 -1.93
CA ARG A 327 -39.46 -17.09 -2.64
C ARG A 327 -40.83 -17.00 -1.97
N GLU A 328 -40.87 -17.21 -0.67
CA GLU A 328 -42.12 -17.11 0.13
C GLU A 328 -42.74 -15.72 0.02
N SER A 329 -41.90 -14.67 0.09
CA SER A 329 -42.37 -13.28 -0.07
C SER A 329 -42.95 -13.00 -1.48
N LYS A 330 -42.34 -13.64 -2.52
CA LYS A 330 -42.87 -13.48 -3.90
C LYS A 330 -44.16 -14.25 -4.10
N ILE A 331 -44.29 -15.47 -3.54
CA ILE A 331 -45.53 -16.26 -3.60
C ILE A 331 -46.65 -15.48 -2.93
N LYS A 332 -46.41 -14.97 -1.72
CA LYS A 332 -47.43 -14.19 -0.98
C LYS A 332 -47.92 -12.97 -1.76
N ARG A 333 -47.03 -12.25 -2.48
CA ARG A 333 -47.42 -11.12 -3.34
C ARG A 333 -48.21 -11.50 -4.59
N LEU A 334 -48.15 -12.75 -5.01
CA LEU A 334 -48.93 -13.25 -6.15
C LEU A 334 -50.29 -13.79 -5.72
N GLU A 335 -50.43 -14.12 -4.44
CA GLU A 335 -51.69 -14.59 -3.85
C GLU A 335 -52.57 -13.41 -3.34
N GLU A 336 -51.99 -12.25 -3.08
CA GLU A 336 -52.64 -10.96 -2.82
C GLU A 336 -53.06 -10.28 -4.13
#